data_df180483bfff9b7c3fdc165274b127fa
#
_entry.id   df180483bfff9b7c3fdc165274b127fa
#
_cell.length_a   1.000
_cell.length_b   1.000
_cell.length_c   1.000
_cell.angle_alpha   90.00
_cell.angle_beta   90.00
_cell.angle_gamma   90.00
#
_symmetry.space_group_name_H-M   'P 1'
#
loop_
_entity.id
_entity.type
_entity.pdbx_description
1 polymer ?
#
loop_
_entity_poly.entity_id
_entity_poly.type
_entity_poly.pdbx_seq_one_letter_code
_entity_poly.pdbx_strand_id
1 'polypeptide(L)'
;MITDLKINAERKQFYYEKGYWTEKTLGDVWADRVDSHPERTKVSDDQGSSYTYGEIDDKAARLAAWLVEQGVAPGDVVTFQMPTWAEFCIVYVAALKAGAVMHPLPRNFNDADLVYGMNLVGSRAFICPTKVAKVDFESQILSIVDQIPTLGPVALVDKAAPKH
;
A
#
# COMPACT_ATOMS: atom_id res chain seq x y z
N MET A 1 -0.29 6.73 15.23
CA MET A 1 -1.35 5.70 15.44
C MET A 1 -2.68 6.42 15.53
N ILE A 2 -3.67 6.04 14.73
CA ILE A 2 -5.02 6.62 14.81
C ILE A 2 -5.67 6.08 16.08
N THR A 3 -5.63 6.86 17.17
CA THR A 3 -6.10 6.44 18.50
C THR A 3 -7.52 6.88 18.81
N ASP A 4 -8.12 7.75 17.98
CA ASP A 4 -9.39 8.41 18.28
C ASP A 4 -10.60 7.85 17.50
N LEU A 5 -10.56 6.58 17.10
CA LEU A 5 -11.74 5.93 16.54
C LEU A 5 -12.82 5.80 17.65
N LYS A 6 -13.76 6.73 17.65
CA LYS A 6 -14.95 6.66 18.54
C LYS A 6 -15.89 5.57 18.04
N ILE A 7 -15.60 4.33 18.43
CA ILE A 7 -16.50 3.20 18.17
C ILE A 7 -17.47 3.12 19.34
N ASN A 8 -18.78 3.20 19.05
CA ASN A 8 -19.81 2.99 20.06
C ASN A 8 -19.73 1.54 20.59
N ALA A 9 -19.56 1.39 21.91
CA ALA A 9 -19.33 0.09 22.54
C ALA A 9 -20.48 -0.89 22.33
N GLU A 10 -21.74 -0.43 22.43
CA GLU A 10 -22.93 -1.27 22.23
C GLU A 10 -23.01 -1.78 20.77
N ARG A 11 -22.71 -0.90 19.81
CA ARG A 11 -22.69 -1.27 18.38
C ARG A 11 -21.56 -2.25 18.09
N LYS A 12 -20.38 -2.04 18.69
CA LYS A 12 -19.25 -2.99 18.58
C LYS A 12 -19.66 -4.36 19.08
N GLN A 13 -20.22 -4.44 20.29
CA GLN A 13 -20.68 -5.69 20.88
C GLN A 13 -21.72 -6.38 19.98
N PHE A 14 -22.73 -5.65 19.51
CA PHE A 14 -23.76 -6.17 18.61
C PHE A 14 -23.15 -6.79 17.34
N TYR A 15 -22.13 -6.15 16.70
CA TYR A 15 -21.51 -6.67 15.48
C TYR A 15 -20.70 -7.94 15.73
N TYR A 16 -20.02 -8.04 16.88
CA TYR A 16 -19.35 -9.28 17.27
C TYR A 16 -20.34 -10.41 17.58
N GLU A 17 -21.39 -10.14 18.34
CA GLU A 17 -22.43 -11.13 18.68
C GLU A 17 -23.16 -11.67 17.44
N LYS A 18 -23.33 -10.82 16.42
CA LYS A 18 -23.93 -11.20 15.13
C LYS A 18 -22.93 -11.86 14.17
N GLY A 19 -21.66 -11.94 14.52
CA GLY A 19 -20.63 -12.47 13.65
C GLY A 19 -20.29 -11.58 12.43
N TYR A 20 -20.74 -10.33 12.43
CA TYR A 20 -20.39 -9.39 11.37
C TYR A 20 -18.94 -8.89 11.48
N TRP A 21 -18.44 -8.78 12.70
CA TRP A 21 -17.05 -8.52 13.00
C TRP A 21 -16.43 -9.75 13.65
N THR A 22 -15.15 -9.96 13.34
CA THR A 22 -14.33 -11.02 13.91
C THR A 22 -12.99 -10.41 14.34
N GLU A 23 -12.18 -11.17 15.06
CA GLU A 23 -10.82 -10.77 15.42
C GLU A 23 -9.82 -10.87 14.22
N LYS A 24 -10.27 -11.43 13.08
CA LYS A 24 -9.42 -11.52 11.89
C LYS A 24 -9.13 -10.14 11.31
N THR A 25 -7.86 -9.89 11.09
CA THR A 25 -7.38 -8.71 10.35
C THR A 25 -7.50 -8.93 8.83
N LEU A 26 -7.31 -7.86 8.05
CA LEU A 26 -7.19 -8.00 6.59
C LEU A 26 -6.00 -8.88 6.18
N GLY A 27 -4.92 -8.85 6.98
CA GLY A 27 -3.76 -9.72 6.78
C GLY A 27 -4.12 -11.21 6.94
N ASP A 28 -4.91 -11.55 7.96
CA ASP A 28 -5.38 -12.93 8.18
C ASP A 28 -6.30 -13.40 7.05
N VAL A 29 -7.22 -12.53 6.60
CA VAL A 29 -8.09 -12.84 5.46
C VAL A 29 -7.28 -13.04 4.18
N TRP A 30 -6.21 -12.26 3.99
CA TRP A 30 -5.30 -12.45 2.86
C TRP A 30 -4.58 -13.79 2.95
N ALA A 31 -3.99 -14.13 4.10
CA ALA A 31 -3.30 -15.39 4.32
C ALA A 31 -4.20 -16.60 4.06
N ASP A 32 -5.43 -16.60 4.59
CA ASP A 32 -6.43 -17.64 4.32
C ASP A 32 -6.67 -17.85 2.81
N ARG A 33 -6.62 -16.76 2.02
CA ARG A 33 -6.82 -16.84 0.56
C ARG A 33 -5.61 -17.39 -0.18
N VAL A 34 -4.42 -17.00 0.26
CA VAL A 34 -3.16 -17.54 -0.29
C VAL A 34 -3.08 -19.04 -0.01
N ASP A 35 -3.37 -19.46 1.22
CA ASP A 35 -3.31 -20.86 1.62
C ASP A 35 -4.32 -21.74 0.86
N SER A 36 -5.55 -21.22 0.68
CA SER A 36 -6.61 -22.01 0.05
C SER A 36 -6.59 -21.98 -1.49
N HIS A 37 -6.06 -20.93 -2.10
CA HIS A 37 -6.13 -20.73 -3.56
C HIS A 37 -4.89 -20.05 -4.13
N PRO A 38 -3.66 -20.54 -3.88
CA PRO A 38 -2.43 -19.84 -4.29
C PRO A 38 -2.34 -19.61 -5.79
N GLU A 39 -2.80 -20.56 -6.60
CA GLU A 39 -2.72 -20.53 -8.07
C GLU A 39 -3.87 -19.77 -8.76
N ARG A 40 -4.87 -19.33 -7.96
CA ARG A 40 -6.00 -18.59 -8.54
C ARG A 40 -5.58 -17.17 -8.90
N THR A 41 -5.91 -16.73 -10.11
CA THR A 41 -5.71 -15.33 -10.52
C THR A 41 -6.47 -14.39 -9.59
N LYS A 42 -5.76 -13.45 -9.00
CA LYS A 42 -6.31 -12.43 -8.10
C LYS A 42 -6.61 -11.14 -8.85
N VAL A 43 -5.71 -10.72 -9.72
CA VAL A 43 -5.80 -9.45 -10.43
C VAL A 43 -5.19 -9.56 -11.82
N SER A 44 -5.81 -8.87 -12.77
CA SER A 44 -5.25 -8.59 -14.09
C SER A 44 -5.53 -7.13 -14.43
N ASP A 45 -4.63 -6.51 -15.18
CA ASP A 45 -4.81 -5.14 -15.66
C ASP A 45 -4.80 -5.05 -17.20
N ASP A 46 -5.14 -3.88 -17.71
CA ASP A 46 -5.17 -3.58 -19.14
C ASP A 46 -3.78 -3.39 -19.78
N GLN A 47 -2.73 -3.44 -18.95
CA GLN A 47 -1.33 -3.36 -19.39
C GLN A 47 -0.70 -4.75 -19.56
N GLY A 48 -1.48 -5.81 -19.40
CA GLY A 48 -1.07 -7.20 -19.58
C GLY A 48 -0.43 -7.86 -18.37
N SER A 49 -0.42 -7.22 -17.20
CA SER A 49 -0.01 -7.89 -15.96
C SER A 49 -1.16 -8.73 -15.43
N SER A 50 -0.84 -9.94 -14.96
CA SER A 50 -1.77 -10.84 -14.30
C SER A 50 -1.03 -11.59 -13.21
N TYR A 51 -1.57 -11.59 -11.99
CA TYR A 51 -0.95 -12.24 -10.83
C TYR A 51 -1.94 -13.12 -10.08
N THR A 52 -1.46 -14.28 -9.65
CA THR A 52 -2.16 -15.15 -8.71
C THR A 52 -2.03 -14.65 -7.27
N TYR A 53 -2.79 -15.24 -6.34
CA TYR A 53 -2.65 -14.92 -4.92
C TYR A 53 -1.23 -15.21 -4.42
N GLY A 54 -0.64 -16.36 -4.78
CA GLY A 54 0.71 -16.73 -4.38
C GLY A 54 1.77 -15.79 -4.94
N GLU A 55 1.66 -15.40 -6.21
CA GLU A 55 2.63 -14.47 -6.84
C GLU A 55 2.58 -13.07 -6.20
N ILE A 56 1.38 -12.57 -5.85
CA ILE A 56 1.26 -11.31 -5.12
C ILE A 56 1.87 -11.45 -3.74
N ASP A 57 1.58 -12.54 -3.03
CA ASP A 57 2.07 -12.78 -1.67
C ASP A 57 3.59 -12.78 -1.61
N ASP A 58 4.23 -13.49 -2.53
CA ASP A 58 5.68 -13.55 -2.70
C ASP A 58 6.32 -12.17 -2.96
N LYS A 59 5.75 -11.42 -3.92
CA LYS A 59 6.25 -10.10 -4.28
C LYS A 59 6.04 -9.11 -3.12
N ALA A 60 4.88 -9.18 -2.47
CA ALA A 60 4.54 -8.36 -1.32
C ALA A 60 5.43 -8.66 -0.12
N ALA A 61 5.77 -9.92 0.12
CA ALA A 61 6.69 -10.29 1.20
C ALA A 61 8.09 -9.68 1.00
N ARG A 62 8.60 -9.67 -0.24
CA ARG A 62 9.89 -9.01 -0.55
C ARG A 62 9.83 -7.50 -0.34
N LEU A 63 8.76 -6.84 -0.79
CA LEU A 63 8.59 -5.40 -0.58
C LEU A 63 8.41 -5.07 0.91
N ALA A 64 7.67 -5.88 1.66
CA ALA A 64 7.50 -5.71 3.10
C ALA A 64 8.83 -5.87 3.85
N ALA A 65 9.63 -6.88 3.50
CA ALA A 65 10.96 -7.06 4.07
C ALA A 65 11.86 -5.84 3.82
N TRP A 66 11.88 -5.34 2.57
CA TRP A 66 12.62 -4.12 2.25
C TRP A 66 12.15 -2.91 3.06
N LEU A 67 10.83 -2.69 3.19
CA LEU A 67 10.30 -1.59 4.01
C LEU A 67 10.78 -1.68 5.46
N VAL A 68 10.75 -2.87 6.05
CA VAL A 68 11.23 -3.11 7.42
C VAL A 68 12.74 -2.87 7.52
N GLU A 69 13.54 -3.35 6.58
CA GLU A 69 14.98 -3.08 6.50
C GLU A 69 15.31 -1.60 6.38
N GLN A 70 14.44 -0.83 5.72
CA GLN A 70 14.54 0.64 5.62
C GLN A 70 14.00 1.37 6.86
N GLY A 71 13.62 0.65 7.92
CA GLY A 71 13.22 1.21 9.20
C GLY A 71 11.74 1.59 9.31
N VAL A 72 10.88 1.07 8.44
CA VAL A 72 9.42 1.16 8.59
C VAL A 72 8.99 0.19 9.69
N ALA A 73 8.38 0.71 10.75
CA ALA A 73 7.87 -0.04 11.88
C ALA A 73 6.35 -0.26 11.80
N PRO A 74 5.80 -1.25 12.52
CA PRO A 74 4.36 -1.40 12.63
C PRO A 74 3.68 -0.13 13.15
N GLY A 75 2.64 0.31 12.45
CA GLY A 75 1.91 1.56 12.71
C GLY A 75 2.46 2.79 11.99
N ASP A 76 3.63 2.71 11.37
CA ASP A 76 4.12 3.76 10.47
C ASP A 76 3.26 3.88 9.22
N VAL A 77 3.20 5.08 8.66
CA VAL A 77 2.41 5.34 7.45
C VAL A 77 3.25 5.13 6.20
N VAL A 78 2.79 4.24 5.35
CA VAL A 78 3.31 4.06 3.99
C VAL A 78 2.35 4.72 3.01
N THR A 79 2.80 5.82 2.43
CA THR A 79 2.07 6.54 1.39
C THR A 79 2.41 5.98 0.02
N PHE A 80 1.43 5.86 -0.84
CA PHE A 80 1.68 5.44 -2.21
C PHE A 80 0.74 6.12 -3.20
N GLN A 81 1.27 6.42 -4.38
CA GLN A 81 0.58 7.08 -5.47
C GLN A 81 0.71 6.20 -6.71
N MET A 82 -0.19 5.23 -6.83
CA MET A 82 -0.12 4.21 -7.87
C MET A 82 -1.29 4.30 -8.85
N PRO A 83 -1.06 4.01 -10.14
CA PRO A 83 -2.15 3.73 -11.06
C PRO A 83 -2.93 2.49 -10.64
N THR A 84 -4.07 2.25 -11.30
CA THR A 84 -4.86 1.01 -11.11
C THR A 84 -4.19 -0.18 -11.83
N TRP A 85 -2.91 -0.38 -11.57
CA TRP A 85 -2.12 -1.52 -12.05
C TRP A 85 -2.26 -2.72 -11.11
N ALA A 86 -1.93 -3.88 -11.60
CA ALA A 86 -1.90 -5.10 -10.78
C ALA A 86 -0.90 -4.97 -9.61
N GLU A 87 0.19 -4.22 -9.79
CA GLU A 87 1.21 -3.90 -8.78
C GLU A 87 0.64 -3.11 -7.58
N PHE A 88 -0.48 -2.40 -7.75
CA PHE A 88 -1.20 -1.77 -6.61
C PHE A 88 -1.54 -2.79 -5.52
N CYS A 89 -1.98 -4.01 -5.93
CA CYS A 89 -2.27 -5.08 -4.98
C CYS A 89 -1.02 -5.54 -4.23
N ILE A 90 0.14 -5.56 -4.89
CA ILE A 90 1.42 -5.93 -4.26
C ILE A 90 1.79 -4.91 -3.19
N VAL A 91 1.71 -3.61 -3.50
CA VAL A 91 1.99 -2.53 -2.54
C VAL A 91 1.05 -2.59 -1.35
N TYR A 92 -0.25 -2.82 -1.62
CA TYR A 92 -1.27 -2.92 -0.59
C TYR A 92 -0.98 -4.08 0.39
N VAL A 93 -0.71 -5.27 -0.15
CA VAL A 93 -0.41 -6.46 0.67
C VAL A 93 0.93 -6.31 1.40
N ALA A 94 1.93 -5.68 0.78
CA ALA A 94 3.21 -5.40 1.43
C ALA A 94 3.05 -4.51 2.66
N ALA A 95 2.24 -3.45 2.57
CA ALA A 95 1.94 -2.61 3.72
C ALA A 95 1.23 -3.38 4.84
N LEU A 96 0.27 -4.27 4.50
CA LEU A 96 -0.35 -5.16 5.48
C LEU A 96 0.68 -6.07 6.18
N LYS A 97 1.58 -6.70 5.40
CA LYS A 97 2.63 -7.58 5.93
C LYS A 97 3.64 -6.85 6.82
N ALA A 98 3.97 -5.61 6.50
CA ALA A 98 4.83 -4.74 7.31
C ALA A 98 4.12 -4.20 8.58
N GLY A 99 2.81 -4.42 8.74
CA GLY A 99 2.01 -3.82 9.80
C GLY A 99 1.84 -2.31 9.66
N ALA A 100 2.06 -1.78 8.47
CA ALA A 100 2.01 -0.35 8.20
C ALA A 100 0.57 0.14 7.95
N VAL A 101 0.35 1.41 8.21
CA VAL A 101 -0.88 2.13 7.85
C VAL A 101 -0.80 2.57 6.39
N MET A 102 -1.77 2.19 5.60
CA MET A 102 -1.82 2.53 4.18
C MET A 102 -2.42 3.91 3.94
N HIS A 103 -1.73 4.71 3.14
CA HIS A 103 -2.19 6.05 2.73
C HIS A 103 -2.13 6.18 1.21
N PRO A 104 -3.13 5.69 0.48
CA PRO A 104 -3.20 5.83 -0.96
C PRO A 104 -3.57 7.26 -1.36
N LEU A 105 -2.80 7.85 -2.28
CA LEU A 105 -3.06 9.17 -2.83
C LEU A 105 -3.46 9.10 -4.31
N PRO A 106 -4.36 10.00 -4.76
CA PRO A 106 -4.70 10.15 -6.17
C PRO A 106 -3.49 10.51 -7.03
N ARG A 107 -3.43 9.97 -8.25
CA ARG A 107 -2.34 10.23 -9.21
C ARG A 107 -2.23 11.69 -9.67
N ASN A 108 -3.26 12.46 -9.54
CA ASN A 108 -3.35 13.84 -10.01
C ASN A 108 -3.05 14.87 -8.92
N PHE A 109 -2.54 14.44 -7.76
CA PHE A 109 -2.10 15.37 -6.75
C PHE A 109 -0.87 16.14 -7.26
N ASN A 110 -0.90 17.46 -7.05
CA ASN A 110 0.24 18.33 -7.28
C ASN A 110 1.21 18.30 -6.08
N ASP A 111 2.32 19.00 -6.20
CA ASP A 111 3.36 19.02 -5.17
C ASP A 111 2.84 19.52 -3.81
N ALA A 112 2.01 20.56 -3.80
CA ALA A 112 1.45 21.11 -2.56
C ALA A 112 0.50 20.11 -1.88
N ASP A 113 -0.33 19.39 -2.66
CA ASP A 113 -1.22 18.36 -2.16
C ASP A 113 -0.44 17.17 -1.55
N LEU A 114 0.65 16.76 -2.21
CA LEU A 114 1.52 15.69 -1.74
C LEU A 114 2.21 16.09 -0.43
N VAL A 115 2.86 17.25 -0.40
CA VAL A 115 3.53 17.77 0.81
C VAL A 115 2.54 17.88 1.97
N TYR A 116 1.37 18.47 1.73
CA TYR A 116 0.35 18.60 2.76
C TYR A 116 -0.13 17.25 3.27
N GLY A 117 -0.55 16.36 2.37
CA GLY A 117 -1.12 15.05 2.73
C GLY A 117 -0.10 14.17 3.46
N MET A 118 1.14 14.12 2.97
CA MET A 118 2.18 13.30 3.58
C MET A 118 2.63 13.83 4.96
N ASN A 119 2.73 15.14 5.13
CA ASN A 119 3.03 15.74 6.43
C ASN A 119 1.90 15.56 7.43
N LEU A 120 0.63 15.68 6.99
CA LEU A 120 -0.53 15.51 7.85
C LEU A 120 -0.57 14.13 8.52
N VAL A 121 -0.18 13.09 7.80
CA VAL A 121 -0.19 11.71 8.31
C VAL A 121 1.18 11.25 8.83
N GLY A 122 2.22 12.05 8.68
CA GLY A 122 3.59 11.69 9.07
C GLY A 122 4.13 10.52 8.24
N SER A 123 4.03 10.60 6.91
CA SER A 123 4.46 9.53 6.00
C SER A 123 5.90 9.11 6.25
N ARG A 124 6.13 7.81 6.46
CA ARG A 124 7.43 7.23 6.72
C ARG A 124 8.11 6.71 5.47
N ALA A 125 7.33 6.22 4.51
CA ALA A 125 7.82 5.76 3.20
C ALA A 125 6.86 6.19 2.10
N PHE A 126 7.38 6.32 0.87
CA PHE A 126 6.59 6.62 -0.31
C PHE A 126 6.85 5.63 -1.44
N ILE A 127 5.80 5.22 -2.13
CA ILE A 127 5.88 4.29 -3.27
C ILE A 127 5.12 4.88 -4.44
N CYS A 128 5.78 5.04 -5.59
CA CYS A 128 5.16 5.55 -6.80
C CYS A 128 5.76 4.89 -8.04
N PRO A 129 5.11 4.99 -9.22
CA PRO A 129 5.76 4.63 -10.46
C PRO A 129 6.86 5.64 -10.80
N THR A 130 7.85 5.25 -11.58
CA THR A 130 8.83 6.20 -12.13
C THR A 130 8.14 7.20 -13.04
N LYS A 131 7.37 6.70 -14.01
CA LYS A 131 6.66 7.53 -14.98
C LYS A 131 5.38 6.87 -15.48
N VAL A 132 4.34 7.66 -15.67
CA VAL A 132 3.08 7.21 -16.29
C VAL A 132 2.60 8.25 -17.29
N ALA A 133 2.54 7.88 -18.57
CA ALA A 133 2.23 8.79 -19.67
C ALA A 133 3.16 10.04 -19.65
N LYS A 134 2.61 11.22 -19.40
CA LYS A 134 3.38 12.48 -19.36
C LYS A 134 3.80 12.88 -17.93
N VAL A 135 3.39 12.14 -16.91
CA VAL A 135 3.68 12.46 -15.51
C VAL A 135 4.95 11.73 -15.07
N ASP A 136 5.91 12.46 -14.60
CA ASP A 136 7.18 11.98 -14.06
C ASP A 136 7.11 12.07 -12.53
N PHE A 137 6.71 10.93 -11.91
CA PHE A 137 6.51 10.85 -10.45
C PHE A 137 7.83 10.87 -9.69
N GLU A 138 8.88 10.29 -10.29
CA GLU A 138 10.21 10.32 -9.69
C GLU A 138 10.72 11.75 -9.55
N SER A 139 10.71 12.51 -10.63
CA SER A 139 11.11 13.92 -10.59
C SER A 139 10.23 14.73 -9.62
N GLN A 140 8.93 14.43 -9.57
CA GLN A 140 8.00 15.10 -8.66
C GLN A 140 8.39 14.86 -7.20
N ILE A 141 8.52 13.61 -6.77
CA ILE A 141 8.85 13.34 -5.36
C ILE A 141 10.24 13.86 -4.98
N LEU A 142 11.23 13.75 -5.86
CA LEU A 142 12.57 14.25 -5.60
C LEU A 142 12.61 15.78 -5.43
N SER A 143 11.70 16.50 -6.06
CA SER A 143 11.62 17.98 -5.93
C SER A 143 11.02 18.46 -4.61
N ILE A 144 10.30 17.59 -3.89
CA ILE A 144 9.55 17.95 -2.67
C ILE A 144 10.00 17.18 -1.42
N VAL A 145 10.87 16.18 -1.55
CA VAL A 145 11.26 15.27 -0.44
C VAL A 145 11.77 16.03 0.78
N ASP A 146 12.53 17.11 0.60
CA ASP A 146 13.06 17.94 1.69
C ASP A 146 11.96 18.69 2.48
N GLN A 147 10.76 18.79 1.93
CA GLN A 147 9.60 19.40 2.58
C GLN A 147 8.79 18.40 3.43
N ILE A 148 9.23 17.14 3.47
CA ILE A 148 8.53 16.05 4.20
C ILE A 148 9.53 15.40 5.18
N PRO A 149 9.77 16.02 6.34
CA PRO A 149 10.86 15.63 7.26
C PRO A 149 10.72 14.22 7.86
N THR A 150 9.53 13.62 7.83
CA THR A 150 9.30 12.25 8.30
C THR A 150 9.59 11.20 7.24
N LEU A 151 9.68 11.61 5.96
CA LEU A 151 9.85 10.69 4.85
C LEU A 151 11.27 10.11 4.85
N GLY A 152 11.32 8.78 4.85
CA GLY A 152 12.53 8.00 4.66
C GLY A 152 12.62 7.46 3.23
N PRO A 153 12.48 6.14 3.04
CA PRO A 153 12.69 5.53 1.73
C PRO A 153 11.60 5.89 0.72
N VAL A 154 12.03 6.04 -0.53
CA VAL A 154 11.16 6.14 -1.71
C VAL A 154 11.41 4.91 -2.58
N ALA A 155 10.36 4.15 -2.87
CA ALA A 155 10.40 3.02 -3.79
C ALA A 155 9.75 3.39 -5.13
N LEU A 156 10.45 3.12 -6.22
CA LEU A 156 9.96 3.34 -7.58
C LEU A 156 9.49 2.01 -8.19
N VAL A 157 8.34 2.05 -8.82
CA VAL A 157 7.75 0.90 -9.50
C VAL A 157 7.82 1.11 -11.00
N ASP A 158 8.69 0.35 -11.65
CA ASP A 158 8.73 0.28 -13.10
C ASP A 158 7.91 -0.90 -13.61
N LYS A 159 6.98 -0.62 -14.51
CA LYS A 159 6.33 -1.67 -15.26
C LYS A 159 7.28 -2.19 -16.33
N ALA A 160 7.66 -3.45 -16.23
CA ALA A 160 8.41 -4.10 -17.32
C ALA A 160 7.60 -3.97 -18.61
N ALA A 161 8.28 -3.60 -19.71
CA ALA A 161 7.63 -3.57 -21.01
C ALA A 161 6.93 -4.92 -21.27
N PRO A 162 5.70 -4.93 -21.83
CA PRO A 162 5.00 -6.17 -22.10
C PRO A 162 5.92 -7.05 -22.98
N LYS A 163 6.12 -8.29 -22.55
CA LYS A 163 6.77 -9.29 -23.40
C LYS A 163 5.82 -9.58 -24.54
N HIS A 164 6.14 -9.05 -25.73
CA HIS A 164 5.46 -9.40 -26.98
C HIS A 164 5.69 -10.86 -27.35
#